data_fa1edccc2c9699b20c32f9e9e646ce42
#
_entry.id   fa1edccc2c9699b20c32f9e9e646ce42
#
_cell.length_a   1.000
_cell.length_b   1.000
_cell.length_c   1.000
_cell.angle_alpha   90.00
_cell.angle_beta   90.00
_cell.angle_gamma   90.00
#
_symmetry.space_group_name_H-M   'P 1'
#
loop_
_entity.id
_entity.type
_entity.pdbx_description
1 polymer ?
#
loop_
_entity_poly.entity_id
_entity_poly.type
_entity_poly.pdbx_seq_one_letter_code
_entity_poly.pdbx_strand_id
1 'polypeptide(L)'
;MRSKTQSGINREAWLARDLFDEKKLRQTPTRNGFGEGLVEAGRVNKNIVVLCADLTESTRVLPFKEAYPDRFVQLGVSEQSMPSIAAGMAMAGKIPFIASYACFSPGRNWEQIRTTVALNNMNVKIAGAHAGVSVGPDGATHQMIEDLAIMRVLPNMNVVVPCDTIETRKATETIAKLVGPCYLRFAREKSPVFTTIKTPFKIGRAETYRFGQDVTIIGAGPLLYEALLAAERLSKDFGIECRVVNMHTIKPLDVKTIVKAAKETGAIVTVEEAQAAGGLAGAVAETISLTTPVPMERIGVQDRFGESGTPREVQEGLGLTAEFIALAVDRVLRRKHGQRVPDVPAHVLAAQEKLVKMQKAVMDAALKKVPRKWK
;
A
#
# COMPACT_ATOMS: atom_id res chain seq x y z
N MET A 1 -33.76 14.29 17.85
CA MET A 1 -32.58 14.04 18.71
C MET A 1 -31.50 13.40 17.83
N ARG A 2 -30.42 14.14 17.44
CA ARG A 2 -29.26 13.52 16.80
C ARG A 2 -28.58 12.65 17.85
N SER A 3 -28.54 11.34 17.62
CA SER A 3 -27.72 10.41 18.40
C SER A 3 -26.31 11.01 18.48
N LYS A 4 -25.68 11.01 19.68
CA LYS A 4 -24.28 11.39 19.84
C LYS A 4 -23.45 10.42 18.97
N THR A 5 -23.19 10.83 17.74
CA THR A 5 -22.34 10.05 16.82
C THR A 5 -20.93 10.04 17.39
N GLN A 6 -20.36 8.86 17.52
CA GLN A 6 -19.04 8.64 18.05
C GLN A 6 -18.02 9.31 17.11
N SER A 7 -17.15 10.16 17.65
CA SER A 7 -16.02 10.77 16.95
C SER A 7 -14.70 10.47 17.66
N GLY A 8 -13.58 10.53 16.92
CA GLY A 8 -12.25 10.27 17.48
C GLY A 8 -11.77 8.83 17.28
N ILE A 9 -10.61 8.51 17.86
CA ILE A 9 -9.97 7.20 17.70
C ILE A 9 -10.87 6.07 18.21
N ASN A 10 -10.98 5.03 17.36
CA ASN A 10 -11.69 3.80 17.73
C ASN A 10 -10.86 2.99 18.73
N ARG A 11 -11.33 2.91 19.97
CA ARG A 11 -10.63 2.16 21.04
C ARG A 11 -10.56 0.67 20.77
N GLU A 12 -11.52 0.11 20.04
CA GLU A 12 -11.55 -1.31 19.66
C GLU A 12 -10.54 -1.66 18.55
N ALA A 13 -10.00 -0.65 17.86
CA ALA A 13 -8.92 -0.85 16.91
C ALA A 13 -7.56 -1.11 17.59
N TRP A 14 -7.46 -0.87 18.90
CA TRP A 14 -6.26 -1.14 19.69
C TRP A 14 -4.98 -0.55 19.09
N LEU A 15 -5.04 0.72 18.66
CA LEU A 15 -3.89 1.43 18.14
C LEU A 15 -2.92 1.83 19.26
N ALA A 16 -1.70 2.24 18.89
CA ALA A 16 -0.69 2.72 19.82
C ALA A 16 -1.20 3.91 20.64
N ARG A 17 -0.80 3.98 21.93
CA ARG A 17 -1.26 5.05 22.83
C ARG A 17 -0.80 6.43 22.40
N ASP A 18 0.46 6.52 21.96
CA ASP A 18 1.10 7.77 21.50
C ASP A 18 0.95 7.99 19.99
N LEU A 19 -0.21 7.64 19.44
CA LEU A 19 -0.52 7.59 18.00
C LEU A 19 -0.08 8.86 17.23
N PHE A 20 -0.22 10.03 17.83
CA PHE A 20 0.06 11.33 17.20
C PHE A 20 1.39 11.94 17.65
N ASP A 21 2.23 11.20 18.37
CA ASP A 21 3.60 11.57 18.73
C ASP A 21 4.58 10.68 17.96
N GLU A 22 4.92 11.09 16.72
CA GLU A 22 5.77 10.31 15.82
C GLU A 22 7.14 9.98 16.44
N LYS A 23 7.65 10.84 17.33
CA LYS A 23 8.92 10.61 18.02
C LYS A 23 8.89 9.45 19.01
N LYS A 24 7.70 9.12 19.53
CA LYS A 24 7.51 7.98 20.43
C LYS A 24 7.13 6.70 19.70
N LEU A 25 6.62 6.79 18.48
CA LEU A 25 6.32 5.61 17.69
C LEU A 25 7.60 4.94 17.19
N ARG A 26 7.65 3.62 17.35
CA ARG A 26 8.71 2.82 16.75
C ARG A 26 8.65 2.98 15.23
N GLN A 27 9.79 3.24 14.61
CA GLN A 27 9.94 3.35 13.17
C GLN A 27 10.53 2.06 12.62
N THR A 28 9.76 1.29 11.84
CA THR A 28 10.20 -0.03 11.34
C THR A 28 9.68 -0.27 9.93
N PRO A 29 10.51 -0.78 9.01
CA PRO A 29 10.07 -1.16 7.67
C PRO A 29 9.01 -2.25 7.71
N THR A 30 7.98 -2.15 6.86
CA THR A 30 6.95 -3.19 6.76
C THR A 30 7.52 -4.52 6.30
N ARG A 31 8.58 -4.53 5.46
CA ARG A 31 9.31 -5.75 5.06
C ARG A 31 9.84 -6.58 6.24
N ASN A 32 10.13 -5.96 7.39
CA ASN A 32 10.57 -6.71 8.58
C ASN A 32 9.44 -7.60 9.11
N GLY A 33 8.20 -7.07 9.14
CA GLY A 33 7.03 -7.85 9.52
C GLY A 33 6.78 -9.03 8.58
N PHE A 34 7.04 -8.86 7.27
CA PHE A 34 7.00 -9.97 6.33
C PHE A 34 8.01 -11.06 6.70
N GLY A 35 9.29 -10.71 6.91
CA GLY A 35 10.33 -11.69 7.29
C GLY A 35 10.01 -12.42 8.59
N GLU A 36 9.58 -11.70 9.63
CA GLU A 36 9.18 -12.26 10.93
C GLU A 36 7.98 -13.23 10.77
N GLY A 37 6.94 -12.81 10.05
CA GLY A 37 5.76 -13.62 9.79
C GLY A 37 6.06 -14.85 8.95
N LEU A 38 7.01 -14.75 8.01
CA LEU A 38 7.42 -15.85 7.14
C LEU A 38 8.15 -16.96 7.93
N VAL A 39 9.06 -16.59 8.84
CA VAL A 39 9.75 -17.54 9.73
C VAL A 39 8.73 -18.26 10.62
N GLU A 40 7.79 -17.52 11.21
CA GLU A 40 6.75 -18.11 12.07
C GLU A 40 5.81 -19.01 11.26
N ALA A 41 5.40 -18.61 10.06
CA ALA A 41 4.60 -19.45 9.18
C ALA A 41 5.34 -20.75 8.82
N GLY A 42 6.64 -20.66 8.53
CA GLY A 42 7.50 -21.82 8.24
C GLY A 42 7.68 -22.76 9.43
N ARG A 43 7.66 -22.23 10.66
CA ARG A 43 7.66 -23.03 11.90
C ARG A 43 6.39 -23.86 12.05
N VAL A 44 5.24 -23.24 11.72
CA VAL A 44 3.92 -23.89 11.87
C VAL A 44 3.62 -24.88 10.75
N ASN A 45 4.05 -24.57 9.51
CA ASN A 45 3.73 -25.41 8.35
C ASN A 45 4.99 -25.76 7.53
N LYS A 46 5.36 -27.04 7.54
CA LYS A 46 6.53 -27.58 6.83
C LYS A 46 6.39 -27.57 5.30
N ASN A 47 5.18 -27.38 4.76
CA ASN A 47 4.96 -27.26 3.32
C ASN A 47 5.31 -25.87 2.76
N ILE A 48 5.54 -24.87 3.62
CA ILE A 48 5.99 -23.56 3.19
C ILE A 48 7.41 -23.66 2.65
N VAL A 49 7.61 -23.18 1.42
CA VAL A 49 8.90 -23.03 0.76
C VAL A 49 9.04 -21.60 0.26
N VAL A 50 10.26 -21.10 0.18
CA VAL A 50 10.54 -19.70 -0.25
C VAL A 50 11.45 -19.71 -1.45
N LEU A 51 11.07 -18.99 -2.50
CA LEU A 51 11.87 -18.78 -3.69
C LEU A 51 12.25 -17.30 -3.77
N CYS A 52 13.50 -17.02 -4.11
CA CYS A 52 14.01 -15.65 -4.20
C CYS A 52 14.85 -15.46 -5.48
N ALA A 53 14.71 -14.29 -6.10
CA ALA A 53 15.49 -13.89 -7.28
C ALA A 53 16.62 -12.94 -6.86
N ASP A 54 17.62 -13.47 -6.15
CA ASP A 54 18.86 -12.79 -5.73
C ASP A 54 18.70 -11.52 -4.86
N LEU A 55 17.60 -11.45 -4.10
CA LEU A 55 17.28 -10.31 -3.21
C LEU A 55 17.00 -10.77 -1.77
N THR A 56 17.72 -11.80 -1.31
CA THR A 56 17.47 -12.51 -0.06
C THR A 56 17.45 -11.59 1.17
N GLU A 57 18.44 -10.72 1.32
CA GLU A 57 18.50 -9.79 2.46
C GLU A 57 17.49 -8.65 2.32
N SER A 58 17.41 -8.07 1.13
CA SER A 58 16.58 -6.89 0.86
C SER A 58 15.09 -7.17 1.05
N THR A 59 14.61 -8.36 0.66
CA THR A 59 13.22 -8.79 0.83
C THR A 59 12.95 -9.39 2.20
N ARG A 60 13.98 -9.51 3.07
CA ARG A 60 13.88 -10.08 4.42
C ARG A 60 13.55 -11.59 4.46
N VAL A 61 13.89 -12.34 3.41
CA VAL A 61 13.75 -13.80 3.42
C VAL A 61 14.99 -14.51 3.98
N LEU A 62 16.09 -13.81 4.27
CA LEU A 62 17.30 -14.37 4.84
C LEU A 62 17.05 -15.14 6.16
N PRO A 63 16.28 -14.62 7.15
CA PRO A 63 15.99 -15.38 8.37
C PRO A 63 15.26 -16.70 8.11
N PHE A 64 14.41 -16.75 7.08
CA PHE A 64 13.77 -18.02 6.68
C PHE A 64 14.78 -19.00 6.10
N LYS A 65 15.69 -18.53 5.24
CA LYS A 65 16.78 -19.34 4.69
C LYS A 65 17.66 -19.95 5.79
N GLU A 66 18.01 -19.13 6.80
CA GLU A 66 18.84 -19.58 7.94
C GLU A 66 18.11 -20.59 8.81
N ALA A 67 16.82 -20.37 9.08
CA ALA A 67 16.01 -21.29 9.90
C ALA A 67 15.62 -22.58 9.18
N TYR A 68 15.44 -22.52 7.86
CA TYR A 68 14.91 -23.65 7.06
C TYR A 68 15.62 -23.78 5.71
N PRO A 69 16.95 -24.04 5.66
CA PRO A 69 17.75 -24.03 4.42
C PRO A 69 17.21 -25.00 3.35
N ASP A 70 16.70 -26.18 3.71
CA ASP A 70 16.14 -27.17 2.77
C ASP A 70 14.80 -26.75 2.14
N ARG A 71 14.24 -25.64 2.58
CA ARG A 71 12.97 -25.08 2.09
C ARG A 71 13.16 -23.72 1.42
N PHE A 72 14.39 -23.34 1.16
CA PHE A 72 14.75 -22.11 0.47
C PHE A 72 15.39 -22.40 -0.89
N VAL A 73 14.91 -21.72 -1.93
CA VAL A 73 15.40 -21.88 -3.31
C VAL A 73 15.87 -20.54 -3.84
N GLN A 74 17.17 -20.44 -4.12
CA GLN A 74 17.73 -19.28 -4.81
C GLN A 74 17.71 -19.53 -6.31
N LEU A 75 17.02 -18.68 -7.07
CA LEU A 75 16.87 -18.83 -8.52
C LEU A 75 17.78 -17.89 -9.34
N GLY A 76 18.58 -17.04 -8.67
CA GLY A 76 19.29 -15.96 -9.34
C GLY A 76 18.32 -14.91 -9.89
N VAL A 77 18.79 -14.05 -10.78
CA VAL A 77 17.98 -12.96 -11.38
C VAL A 77 17.08 -13.53 -12.49
N SER A 78 16.11 -14.36 -12.13
CA SER A 78 15.21 -15.04 -13.07
C SER A 78 13.73 -14.92 -12.63
N GLU A 79 13.24 -13.69 -12.49
CA GLU A 79 11.91 -13.42 -11.97
C GLU A 79 10.80 -14.04 -12.80
N GLN A 80 10.98 -14.19 -14.13
CA GLN A 80 9.97 -14.82 -15.00
C GLN A 80 9.85 -16.33 -14.75
N SER A 81 10.94 -17.03 -14.43
CA SER A 81 10.90 -18.46 -14.10
C SER A 81 10.27 -18.72 -12.73
N MET A 82 10.42 -17.78 -11.80
CA MET A 82 10.03 -17.94 -10.40
C MET A 82 8.54 -18.30 -10.19
N PRO A 83 7.54 -17.62 -10.82
CA PRO A 83 6.13 -18.00 -10.67
C PRO A 83 5.81 -19.38 -11.23
N SER A 84 6.42 -19.76 -12.37
CA SER A 84 6.16 -21.06 -13.01
C SER A 84 6.71 -22.22 -12.16
N ILE A 85 7.93 -22.07 -11.61
CA ILE A 85 8.51 -23.04 -10.67
C ILE A 85 7.64 -23.13 -9.42
N ALA A 86 7.22 -21.98 -8.87
CA ALA A 86 6.35 -21.94 -7.70
C ALA A 86 4.99 -22.61 -7.96
N ALA A 87 4.39 -22.42 -9.14
CA ALA A 87 3.15 -23.08 -9.52
C ALA A 87 3.32 -24.60 -9.55
N GLY A 88 4.42 -25.10 -10.13
CA GLY A 88 4.76 -26.54 -10.11
C GLY A 88 4.93 -27.09 -8.68
N MET A 89 5.59 -26.34 -7.80
CA MET A 89 5.70 -26.72 -6.38
C MET A 89 4.35 -26.72 -5.67
N ALA A 90 3.46 -25.78 -6.00
CA ALA A 90 2.12 -25.74 -5.44
C ALA A 90 1.27 -26.94 -5.90
N MET A 91 1.42 -27.39 -7.14
CA MET A 91 0.78 -28.63 -7.64
C MET A 91 1.29 -29.85 -6.87
N ALA A 92 2.55 -29.86 -6.43
CA ALA A 92 3.14 -30.91 -5.57
C ALA A 92 2.79 -30.75 -4.08
N GLY A 93 1.81 -29.89 -3.72
CA GLY A 93 1.32 -29.73 -2.34
C GLY A 93 2.17 -28.79 -1.47
N LYS A 94 3.12 -28.05 -2.02
CA LYS A 94 3.85 -27.01 -1.30
C LYS A 94 3.05 -25.70 -1.26
N ILE A 95 3.47 -24.80 -0.36
CA ILE A 95 2.96 -23.42 -0.27
C ILE A 95 4.13 -22.48 -0.54
N PRO A 96 4.41 -22.19 -1.81
CA PRO A 96 5.54 -21.35 -2.17
C PRO A 96 5.24 -19.87 -1.91
N PHE A 97 6.20 -19.20 -1.27
CA PHE A 97 6.34 -17.76 -1.23
C PHE A 97 7.42 -17.35 -2.24
N ILE A 98 7.07 -16.50 -3.20
CA ILE A 98 8.05 -15.92 -4.12
C ILE A 98 8.32 -14.48 -3.71
N ALA A 99 9.60 -14.09 -3.63
CA ALA A 99 10.00 -12.79 -3.10
C ALA A 99 10.96 -12.06 -4.05
N SER A 100 10.56 -10.87 -4.48
CA SER A 100 11.38 -9.91 -5.23
C SER A 100 10.86 -8.50 -5.00
N TYR A 101 11.51 -7.48 -5.58
CA TYR A 101 10.94 -6.14 -5.62
C TYR A 101 9.69 -6.12 -6.50
N ALA A 102 8.72 -5.28 -6.14
CA ALA A 102 7.45 -5.21 -6.87
C ALA A 102 7.62 -4.83 -8.35
N CYS A 103 8.59 -4.00 -8.69
CA CYS A 103 8.93 -3.68 -10.09
C CYS A 103 9.41 -4.89 -10.90
N PHE A 104 9.90 -5.95 -10.24
CA PHE A 104 10.32 -7.20 -10.89
C PHE A 104 9.29 -8.32 -10.70
N SER A 105 8.62 -8.38 -9.54
CA SER A 105 7.54 -9.32 -9.25
C SER A 105 6.42 -8.59 -8.49
N PRO A 106 5.35 -8.14 -9.14
CA PRO A 106 4.79 -8.62 -10.42
C PRO A 106 5.24 -7.87 -11.70
N GLY A 107 6.04 -6.80 -11.64
CA GLY A 107 6.25 -5.95 -12.81
C GLY A 107 6.79 -6.69 -14.04
N ARG A 108 7.87 -7.49 -13.91
CA ARG A 108 8.48 -8.21 -15.02
C ARG A 108 7.81 -9.54 -15.32
N ASN A 109 7.24 -10.22 -14.31
CA ASN A 109 6.73 -11.58 -14.43
C ASN A 109 5.20 -11.68 -14.37
N TRP A 110 4.50 -10.59 -14.64
CA TRP A 110 3.04 -10.53 -14.53
C TRP A 110 2.34 -11.56 -15.42
N GLU A 111 2.86 -11.77 -16.64
CA GLU A 111 2.30 -12.77 -17.57
C GLU A 111 2.37 -14.18 -16.97
N GLN A 112 3.54 -14.57 -16.42
CA GLN A 112 3.70 -15.88 -15.78
C GLN A 112 2.84 -16.02 -14.52
N ILE A 113 2.68 -14.95 -13.73
CA ILE A 113 1.73 -14.93 -12.61
C ILE A 113 0.31 -15.16 -13.14
N ARG A 114 -0.08 -14.49 -14.22
CA ARG A 114 -1.40 -14.63 -14.82
C ARG A 114 -1.66 -16.06 -15.30
N THR A 115 -0.78 -16.62 -16.09
CA THR A 115 -0.98 -17.88 -16.82
C THR A 115 -0.70 -19.12 -15.98
N THR A 116 0.33 -19.09 -15.12
CA THR A 116 0.72 -20.27 -14.34
C THR A 116 0.11 -20.28 -12.93
N VAL A 117 -0.08 -19.10 -12.32
CA VAL A 117 -0.54 -19.00 -10.94
C VAL A 117 -2.04 -18.67 -10.86
N ALA A 118 -2.47 -17.53 -11.42
CA ALA A 118 -3.84 -17.04 -11.23
C ALA A 118 -4.86 -17.87 -12.02
N LEU A 119 -4.58 -18.16 -13.31
CA LEU A 119 -5.48 -18.93 -14.17
C LEU A 119 -5.75 -20.34 -13.58
N ASN A 120 -4.73 -20.97 -13.03
CA ASN A 120 -4.81 -22.30 -12.44
C ASN A 120 -5.16 -22.29 -10.95
N ASN A 121 -5.44 -21.12 -10.36
CA ASN A 121 -5.72 -20.94 -8.94
C ASN A 121 -4.68 -21.59 -8.01
N MET A 122 -3.40 -21.50 -8.36
CA MET A 122 -2.30 -22.12 -7.61
C MET A 122 -2.07 -21.43 -6.28
N ASN A 123 -1.76 -22.22 -5.24
CA ASN A 123 -1.56 -21.71 -3.88
C ASN A 123 -0.17 -21.06 -3.71
N VAL A 124 0.12 -20.01 -4.48
CA VAL A 124 1.37 -19.25 -4.48
C VAL A 124 1.19 -17.90 -3.79
N LYS A 125 2.11 -17.53 -2.92
CA LYS A 125 2.15 -16.23 -2.24
C LYS A 125 3.22 -15.35 -2.88
N ILE A 126 2.82 -14.22 -3.42
CA ILE A 126 3.67 -13.30 -4.16
C ILE A 126 3.98 -12.12 -3.26
N ALA A 127 5.23 -12.03 -2.80
CA ALA A 127 5.71 -10.95 -1.95
C ALA A 127 6.31 -9.83 -2.81
N GLY A 128 5.51 -8.77 -3.04
CA GLY A 128 5.94 -7.55 -3.73
C GLY A 128 6.60 -6.58 -2.76
N ALA A 129 7.91 -6.73 -2.61
CA ALA A 129 8.73 -5.88 -1.76
C ALA A 129 9.05 -4.53 -2.43
N HIS A 130 9.41 -3.52 -1.64
CA HIS A 130 9.84 -2.22 -2.15
C HIS A 130 8.82 -1.56 -3.08
N ALA A 131 7.53 -1.79 -2.82
CA ALA A 131 6.45 -1.19 -3.61
C ALA A 131 6.20 0.27 -3.22
N GLY A 132 5.70 1.05 -4.16
CA GLY A 132 5.41 2.47 -3.97
C GLY A 132 6.60 3.37 -4.25
N VAL A 133 6.47 4.64 -3.97
CA VAL A 133 7.47 5.69 -4.24
C VAL A 133 8.45 5.89 -3.10
N SER A 134 8.12 5.42 -1.89
CA SER A 134 8.98 5.50 -0.69
C SER A 134 10.24 4.65 -0.76
N VAL A 135 10.44 3.87 -1.83
CA VAL A 135 11.77 3.30 -2.17
C VAL A 135 12.83 4.40 -2.26
N GLY A 136 12.42 5.59 -2.66
CA GLY A 136 13.20 6.82 -2.57
C GLY A 136 14.40 6.88 -3.53
N PRO A 137 15.66 6.72 -3.06
CA PRO A 137 16.87 6.97 -3.87
C PRO A 137 16.97 6.11 -5.14
N ASP A 138 16.40 4.92 -5.15
CA ASP A 138 16.46 4.00 -6.29
C ASP A 138 15.71 4.56 -7.52
N GLY A 139 14.79 5.52 -7.32
CA GLY A 139 14.11 6.25 -8.38
C GLY A 139 13.06 5.46 -9.13
N ALA A 140 12.54 6.04 -10.22
CA ALA A 140 11.40 5.57 -10.99
C ALA A 140 11.52 4.11 -11.47
N THR A 141 12.73 3.61 -11.75
CA THR A 141 12.94 2.23 -12.22
C THR A 141 12.64 1.16 -11.18
N HIS A 142 12.59 1.54 -9.90
CA HIS A 142 12.33 0.66 -8.76
C HIS A 142 11.05 1.01 -7.99
N GLN A 143 10.51 2.20 -8.21
CA GLN A 143 9.28 2.69 -7.58
C GLN A 143 8.06 2.12 -8.30
N MET A 144 7.61 0.94 -7.88
CA MET A 144 6.44 0.29 -8.46
C MET A 144 5.15 0.93 -7.96
N ILE A 145 4.41 1.57 -8.86
CA ILE A 145 3.15 2.27 -8.57
C ILE A 145 1.94 1.63 -9.25
N GLU A 146 2.12 0.70 -10.17
CA GLU A 146 1.10 0.05 -11.00
C GLU A 146 0.65 -1.30 -10.45
N ASP A 147 1.38 -1.85 -9.47
CA ASP A 147 1.19 -3.21 -8.95
C ASP A 147 -0.22 -3.50 -8.46
N LEU A 148 -0.85 -2.56 -7.74
CA LEU A 148 -2.22 -2.73 -7.26
C LEU A 148 -3.20 -2.87 -8.43
N ALA A 149 -3.04 -2.07 -9.47
CA ALA A 149 -3.90 -2.09 -10.65
C ALA A 149 -3.79 -3.43 -11.40
N ILE A 150 -2.56 -3.87 -11.70
CA ILE A 150 -2.33 -5.09 -12.49
C ILE A 150 -2.61 -6.37 -11.70
N MET A 151 -2.48 -6.35 -10.37
CA MET A 151 -2.75 -7.53 -9.53
C MET A 151 -4.23 -7.68 -9.19
N ARG A 152 -4.94 -6.57 -8.94
CA ARG A 152 -6.36 -6.68 -8.58
C ARG A 152 -7.25 -7.12 -9.75
N VAL A 153 -6.86 -6.90 -11.00
CA VAL A 153 -7.65 -7.33 -12.16
C VAL A 153 -7.58 -8.83 -12.42
N LEU A 154 -6.58 -9.55 -11.86
CA LEU A 154 -6.45 -10.99 -12.08
C LEU A 154 -7.55 -11.76 -11.34
N PRO A 155 -8.33 -12.64 -12.02
CA PRO A 155 -9.22 -13.59 -11.34
C PRO A 155 -8.45 -14.43 -10.31
N ASN A 156 -9.14 -14.89 -9.28
CA ASN A 156 -8.61 -15.72 -8.18
C ASN A 156 -7.56 -15.04 -7.27
N MET A 157 -6.93 -13.93 -7.70
CA MET A 157 -5.88 -13.25 -6.94
C MET A 157 -6.45 -12.53 -5.71
N ASN A 158 -5.88 -12.75 -4.55
CA ASN A 158 -6.07 -11.89 -3.37
C ASN A 158 -4.98 -10.80 -3.37
N VAL A 159 -5.33 -9.57 -2.92
CA VAL A 159 -4.40 -8.44 -2.87
C VAL A 159 -4.45 -7.78 -1.50
N VAL A 160 -3.31 -7.79 -0.79
CA VAL A 160 -3.19 -7.35 0.61
C VAL A 160 -2.09 -6.30 0.75
N VAL A 161 -2.41 -5.19 1.41
CA VAL A 161 -1.57 -3.99 1.55
C VAL A 161 -1.57 -3.52 3.01
N PRO A 162 -0.81 -4.17 3.88
CA PRO A 162 -0.78 -3.83 5.31
C PRO A 162 -0.14 -2.47 5.57
N CYS A 163 -0.58 -1.80 6.64
CA CYS A 163 -0.23 -0.41 6.93
C CYS A 163 1.07 -0.24 7.75
N ASP A 164 1.49 -1.23 8.52
CA ASP A 164 2.74 -1.18 9.30
C ASP A 164 3.35 -2.59 9.49
N THR A 165 4.47 -2.66 10.20
CA THR A 165 5.23 -3.91 10.38
C THR A 165 4.44 -4.98 11.15
N ILE A 166 3.62 -4.60 12.14
CA ILE A 166 2.81 -5.55 12.93
C ILE A 166 1.69 -6.12 12.06
N GLU A 167 1.00 -5.26 11.32
CA GLU A 167 -0.05 -5.72 10.40
C GLU A 167 0.54 -6.57 9.27
N THR A 168 1.74 -6.24 8.76
CA THR A 168 2.43 -7.03 7.73
C THR A 168 2.77 -8.43 8.24
N ARG A 169 3.23 -8.56 9.48
CA ARG A 169 3.45 -9.86 10.11
C ARG A 169 2.15 -10.67 10.16
N LYS A 170 1.06 -10.09 10.66
CA LYS A 170 -0.26 -10.74 10.71
C LYS A 170 -0.76 -11.15 9.32
N ALA A 171 -0.58 -10.26 8.33
CA ALA A 171 -0.95 -10.53 6.95
C ALA A 171 -0.19 -11.75 6.41
N THR A 172 1.14 -11.80 6.64
CA THR A 172 1.99 -12.92 6.20
C THR A 172 1.56 -14.25 6.82
N GLU A 173 1.36 -14.27 8.14
CA GLU A 173 0.89 -15.46 8.87
C GLU A 173 -0.53 -15.89 8.42
N THR A 174 -1.38 -14.93 8.05
CA THR A 174 -2.75 -15.20 7.58
C THR A 174 -2.78 -15.76 6.17
N ILE A 175 -2.04 -15.13 5.23
CA ILE A 175 -2.02 -15.61 3.83
C ILE A 175 -1.34 -16.96 3.69
N ALA A 176 -0.42 -17.31 4.60
CA ALA A 176 0.18 -18.66 4.65
C ALA A 176 -0.86 -19.78 4.86
N LYS A 177 -1.99 -19.46 5.47
CA LYS A 177 -3.13 -20.37 5.72
C LYS A 177 -4.24 -20.24 4.66
N LEU A 178 -4.20 -19.18 3.86
CA LEU A 178 -5.18 -18.95 2.81
C LEU A 178 -4.91 -19.86 1.62
N VAL A 179 -5.91 -20.54 1.11
CA VAL A 179 -5.79 -21.33 -0.13
C VAL A 179 -5.98 -20.43 -1.34
N GLY A 180 -5.15 -20.63 -2.37
CA GLY A 180 -5.15 -19.83 -3.60
C GLY A 180 -4.08 -18.74 -3.64
N PRO A 181 -3.97 -18.02 -4.76
CA PRO A 181 -2.94 -17.03 -4.98
C PRO A 181 -3.19 -15.76 -4.16
N CYS A 182 -2.10 -15.18 -3.65
CA CYS A 182 -2.17 -13.93 -2.91
C CYS A 182 -0.94 -13.05 -3.20
N TYR A 183 -1.19 -11.79 -3.51
CA TYR A 183 -0.19 -10.74 -3.59
C TYR A 183 -0.16 -9.97 -2.28
N LEU A 184 0.99 -9.93 -1.63
CA LEU A 184 1.26 -9.16 -0.41
C LEU A 184 2.21 -8.02 -0.75
N ARG A 185 1.74 -6.80 -0.63
CA ARG A 185 2.49 -5.57 -0.93
C ARG A 185 3.10 -4.97 0.32
N PHE A 186 4.39 -4.64 0.31
CA PHE A 186 5.03 -3.95 1.43
C PHE A 186 6.21 -3.07 1.00
N ALA A 187 6.51 -2.06 1.85
CA ALA A 187 7.49 -1.03 1.60
C ALA A 187 8.88 -1.37 2.16
N ARG A 188 9.88 -0.66 1.65
CA ARG A 188 11.30 -0.75 2.05
C ARG A 188 11.62 0.07 3.28
N GLU A 189 11.15 1.32 3.30
CA GLU A 189 11.58 2.32 4.25
C GLU A 189 10.87 2.18 5.62
N LYS A 190 11.49 2.78 6.62
CA LYS A 190 10.91 2.86 7.96
C LYS A 190 9.61 3.65 7.92
N SER A 191 8.60 3.13 8.58
CA SER A 191 7.33 3.82 8.78
C SER A 191 6.89 3.68 10.24
N PRO A 192 6.03 4.59 10.74
CA PRO A 192 5.50 4.49 12.08
C PRO A 192 4.76 3.17 12.31
N VAL A 193 5.01 2.55 13.46
CA VAL A 193 4.29 1.35 13.91
C VAL A 193 3.19 1.79 14.85
N PHE A 194 1.98 1.86 14.34
CA PHE A 194 0.83 2.39 15.05
C PHE A 194 -0.27 1.36 15.32
N THR A 195 -0.18 0.16 14.73
CA THR A 195 -1.00 -0.98 15.14
C THR A 195 -0.35 -1.74 16.31
N THR A 196 -1.11 -2.63 16.93
CA THR A 196 -0.66 -3.51 18.00
C THR A 196 -0.98 -4.97 17.70
N ILE A 197 -0.45 -5.89 18.52
CA ILE A 197 -0.82 -7.32 18.40
C ILE A 197 -2.32 -7.56 18.59
N LYS A 198 -3.03 -6.65 19.31
CA LYS A 198 -4.48 -6.72 19.54
C LYS A 198 -5.31 -6.10 18.42
N THR A 199 -4.71 -5.25 17.55
CA THR A 199 -5.42 -4.64 16.42
C THR A 199 -6.04 -5.74 15.55
N PRO A 200 -7.35 -5.72 15.25
CA PRO A 200 -7.98 -6.72 14.42
C PRO A 200 -7.36 -6.77 13.02
N PHE A 201 -7.27 -7.98 12.46
CA PHE A 201 -6.85 -8.18 11.07
C PHE A 201 -7.57 -9.40 10.49
N LYS A 202 -8.31 -9.21 9.40
CA LYS A 202 -8.99 -10.28 8.68
C LYS A 202 -9.07 -9.97 7.19
N ILE A 203 -8.59 -10.86 6.33
CA ILE A 203 -8.67 -10.70 4.87
C ILE A 203 -10.11 -10.42 4.44
N GLY A 204 -10.29 -9.40 3.59
CA GLY A 204 -11.58 -8.99 3.05
C GLY A 204 -12.46 -8.18 4.01
N ARG A 205 -11.94 -7.80 5.17
CA ARG A 205 -12.65 -6.95 6.14
C ARG A 205 -11.81 -5.72 6.48
N ALA A 206 -12.34 -4.54 6.19
CA ALA A 206 -11.72 -3.28 6.54
C ALA A 206 -11.94 -2.95 8.03
N GLU A 207 -10.98 -2.21 8.60
CA GLU A 207 -11.05 -1.81 10.02
C GLU A 207 -11.16 -0.29 10.14
N THR A 208 -12.10 0.18 10.96
CA THR A 208 -12.26 1.61 11.24
C THR A 208 -11.32 2.01 12.37
N TYR A 209 -10.34 2.86 12.08
CA TYR A 209 -9.35 3.34 13.05
C TYR A 209 -9.77 4.65 13.74
N ARG A 210 -10.54 5.47 13.06
CA ARG A 210 -11.13 6.70 13.62
C ARG A 210 -12.59 6.82 13.19
N PHE A 211 -13.47 7.18 14.11
CA PHE A 211 -14.85 7.53 13.82
C PHE A 211 -14.97 8.99 13.41
N GLY A 212 -15.88 9.29 12.51
CA GLY A 212 -16.21 10.62 12.05
C GLY A 212 -17.47 10.61 11.17
N GLN A 213 -18.08 11.78 11.00
CA GLN A 213 -19.38 11.90 10.33
C GLN A 213 -19.38 12.80 9.11
N ASP A 214 -18.33 13.58 8.88
CA ASP A 214 -18.33 14.59 7.80
C ASP A 214 -17.81 14.01 6.47
N VAL A 215 -16.77 13.20 6.54
CA VAL A 215 -16.10 12.57 5.39
C VAL A 215 -15.45 11.26 5.82
N THR A 216 -15.30 10.29 4.90
CA THR A 216 -14.52 9.09 5.15
C THR A 216 -13.23 9.12 4.34
N ILE A 217 -12.09 8.91 5.00
CA ILE A 217 -10.79 8.66 4.38
C ILE A 217 -10.57 7.14 4.39
N ILE A 218 -10.44 6.53 3.22
CA ILE A 218 -10.16 5.10 3.04
C ILE A 218 -8.72 4.97 2.55
N GLY A 219 -7.86 4.38 3.37
CA GLY A 219 -6.44 4.24 3.04
C GLY A 219 -5.96 2.80 3.05
N ALA A 220 -4.85 2.53 2.35
CA ALA A 220 -4.13 1.27 2.36
C ALA A 220 -2.62 1.49 2.43
N GLY A 221 -1.92 0.59 3.12
CA GLY A 221 -0.47 0.67 3.29
C GLY A 221 0.01 1.74 4.26
N PRO A 222 1.32 2.01 4.35
CA PRO A 222 1.91 2.93 5.33
C PRO A 222 1.36 4.36 5.28
N LEU A 223 0.90 4.80 4.12
CA LEU A 223 0.32 6.15 3.93
C LEU A 223 -0.97 6.37 4.75
N LEU A 224 -1.55 5.30 5.31
CA LEU A 224 -2.68 5.40 6.24
C LEU A 224 -2.33 6.20 7.51
N TYR A 225 -1.07 6.25 7.91
CA TYR A 225 -0.64 7.09 9.04
C TYR A 225 -0.81 8.59 8.73
N GLU A 226 -0.46 9.02 7.53
CA GLU A 226 -0.70 10.39 7.05
C GLU A 226 -2.21 10.73 7.05
N ALA A 227 -3.06 9.75 6.75
CA ALA A 227 -4.52 9.93 6.84
C ALA A 227 -5.01 10.14 8.28
N LEU A 228 -4.42 9.45 9.26
CA LEU A 228 -4.72 9.65 10.68
C LEU A 228 -4.24 11.03 11.16
N LEU A 229 -3.05 11.46 10.75
CA LEU A 229 -2.52 12.81 11.06
C LEU A 229 -3.41 13.91 10.45
N ALA A 230 -3.81 13.76 9.19
CA ALA A 230 -4.73 14.70 8.53
C ALA A 230 -6.07 14.79 9.26
N ALA A 231 -6.66 13.65 9.62
CA ALA A 231 -7.92 13.59 10.32
C ALA A 231 -7.86 14.25 11.71
N GLU A 232 -6.78 14.04 12.46
CA GLU A 232 -6.57 14.65 13.77
C GLU A 232 -6.41 16.17 13.67
N ARG A 233 -5.62 16.65 12.70
CA ARG A 233 -5.43 18.07 12.44
C ARG A 233 -6.75 18.74 12.03
N LEU A 234 -7.50 18.16 11.10
CA LEU A 234 -8.79 18.66 10.64
C LEU A 234 -9.81 18.77 11.77
N SER A 235 -9.83 17.80 12.68
CA SER A 235 -10.70 17.84 13.86
C SER A 235 -10.31 18.97 14.81
N LYS A 236 -9.01 19.12 15.15
CA LYS A 236 -8.53 20.13 16.10
C LYS A 236 -8.65 21.55 15.59
N ASP A 237 -8.24 21.77 14.33
CA ASP A 237 -8.10 23.13 13.78
C ASP A 237 -9.39 23.64 13.12
N PHE A 238 -10.24 22.72 12.62
CA PHE A 238 -11.41 23.09 11.80
C PHE A 238 -12.72 22.44 12.26
N GLY A 239 -12.70 21.55 13.26
CA GLY A 239 -13.87 20.84 13.71
C GLY A 239 -14.45 19.83 12.71
N ILE A 240 -13.67 19.42 11.71
CA ILE A 240 -14.08 18.45 10.69
C ILE A 240 -13.78 17.03 11.18
N GLU A 241 -14.82 16.23 11.38
CA GLU A 241 -14.74 14.88 11.91
C GLU A 241 -14.61 13.85 10.79
N CYS A 242 -13.36 13.49 10.48
CA CYS A 242 -13.05 12.48 9.47
C CYS A 242 -13.13 11.06 10.07
N ARG A 243 -13.84 10.15 9.39
CA ARG A 243 -13.69 8.71 9.60
C ARG A 243 -12.43 8.25 8.85
N VAL A 244 -11.61 7.39 9.49
CA VAL A 244 -10.45 6.77 8.84
C VAL A 244 -10.62 5.26 8.84
N VAL A 245 -10.57 4.67 7.65
CA VAL A 245 -10.75 3.24 7.42
C VAL A 245 -9.48 2.66 6.82
N ASN A 246 -8.94 1.63 7.47
CA ASN A 246 -7.87 0.81 6.93
C ASN A 246 -8.45 -0.25 5.98
N MET A 247 -8.21 -0.09 4.69
CA MET A 247 -8.58 -1.04 3.65
C MET A 247 -7.37 -1.91 3.27
N HIS A 248 -6.82 -2.64 4.24
CA HIS A 248 -5.65 -3.48 4.04
C HIS A 248 -5.84 -4.62 3.03
N THR A 249 -7.07 -4.90 2.61
CA THR A 249 -7.36 -5.89 1.56
C THR A 249 -8.06 -5.20 0.40
N ILE A 250 -7.36 -5.11 -0.74
CA ILE A 250 -7.91 -4.51 -1.97
C ILE A 250 -8.76 -5.52 -2.73
N LYS A 251 -8.44 -6.81 -2.58
CA LYS A 251 -9.21 -7.91 -3.14
C LYS A 251 -9.08 -9.15 -2.24
N PRO A 252 -10.22 -9.72 -1.76
CA PRO A 252 -11.59 -9.22 -1.93
C PRO A 252 -11.81 -7.89 -1.19
N LEU A 253 -12.54 -6.98 -1.80
CA LEU A 253 -12.83 -5.66 -1.24
C LEU A 253 -13.97 -5.74 -0.21
N ASP A 254 -13.87 -4.99 0.89
CA ASP A 254 -14.98 -4.85 1.84
C ASP A 254 -16.02 -3.82 1.35
N VAL A 255 -16.82 -4.24 0.39
CA VAL A 255 -17.90 -3.45 -0.21
C VAL A 255 -18.88 -2.92 0.86
N LYS A 256 -19.20 -3.75 1.88
CA LYS A 256 -20.15 -3.36 2.93
C LYS A 256 -19.68 -2.14 3.70
N THR A 257 -18.40 -2.11 4.07
CA THR A 257 -17.80 -0.98 4.79
C THR A 257 -17.75 0.28 3.91
N ILE A 258 -17.44 0.17 2.61
CA ILE A 258 -17.45 1.30 1.67
C ILE A 258 -18.87 1.88 1.52
N VAL A 259 -19.85 1.04 1.27
CA VAL A 259 -21.25 1.48 1.12
C VAL A 259 -21.78 2.13 2.40
N LYS A 260 -21.48 1.55 3.56
CA LYS A 260 -21.83 2.14 4.85
C LYS A 260 -21.19 3.52 5.02
N ALA A 261 -19.89 3.63 4.73
CA ALA A 261 -19.16 4.90 4.80
C ALA A 261 -19.76 5.97 3.87
N ALA A 262 -20.03 5.62 2.61
CA ALA A 262 -20.67 6.52 1.65
C ALA A 262 -22.03 7.03 2.13
N LYS A 263 -22.88 6.15 2.65
CA LYS A 263 -24.21 6.53 3.18
C LYS A 263 -24.13 7.42 4.42
N GLU A 264 -23.19 7.15 5.33
CA GLU A 264 -23.12 7.83 6.61
C GLU A 264 -22.38 9.17 6.53
N THR A 265 -21.34 9.28 5.71
CA THR A 265 -20.53 10.50 5.61
C THR A 265 -20.76 11.30 4.33
N GLY A 266 -21.37 10.72 3.30
CA GLY A 266 -21.73 11.41 2.05
C GLY A 266 -20.54 11.96 1.23
N ALA A 267 -19.29 11.64 1.60
CA ALA A 267 -18.08 12.02 0.87
C ALA A 267 -16.93 11.07 1.21
N ILE A 268 -16.07 10.78 0.24
CA ILE A 268 -14.94 9.85 0.38
C ILE A 268 -13.65 10.47 -0.15
N VAL A 269 -12.54 10.24 0.58
CA VAL A 269 -11.17 10.45 0.10
C VAL A 269 -10.46 9.11 0.14
N THR A 270 -9.80 8.69 -0.95
CA THR A 270 -8.95 7.49 -0.93
C THR A 270 -7.48 7.87 -0.85
N VAL A 271 -6.68 7.04 -0.18
CA VAL A 271 -5.26 7.30 0.08
C VAL A 271 -4.44 6.04 -0.17
N GLU A 272 -3.55 6.11 -1.16
CA GLU A 272 -2.67 4.99 -1.53
C GLU A 272 -1.33 5.48 -2.09
N GLU A 273 -0.26 4.76 -1.81
CA GLU A 273 1.07 5.02 -2.37
C GLU A 273 1.26 4.24 -3.69
N ALA A 274 0.35 4.48 -4.61
CA ALA A 274 0.29 3.85 -5.94
C ALA A 274 -0.32 4.83 -6.93
N GLN A 275 -0.38 4.45 -8.20
CA GLN A 275 -1.08 5.22 -9.22
C GLN A 275 -2.55 5.41 -8.80
N ALA A 276 -3.03 6.64 -8.83
CA ALA A 276 -4.41 6.98 -8.45
C ALA A 276 -5.47 6.34 -9.37
N ALA A 277 -5.04 5.84 -10.53
CA ALA A 277 -5.87 5.09 -11.46
C ALA A 277 -5.66 3.58 -11.25
N GLY A 278 -6.75 2.83 -11.13
CA GLY A 278 -6.73 1.37 -11.12
C GLY A 278 -6.43 0.68 -9.79
N GLY A 279 -5.87 1.37 -8.79
CA GLY A 279 -5.60 0.83 -7.45
C GLY A 279 -6.81 0.82 -6.51
N LEU A 280 -6.59 1.22 -5.24
CA LEU A 280 -7.64 1.37 -4.22
C LEU A 280 -8.70 2.39 -4.67
N ALA A 281 -8.27 3.54 -5.19
CA ALA A 281 -9.20 4.57 -5.65
C ALA A 281 -10.13 4.06 -6.75
N GLY A 282 -9.61 3.30 -7.71
CA GLY A 282 -10.41 2.64 -8.75
C GLY A 282 -11.43 1.69 -8.14
N ALA A 283 -11.01 0.81 -7.22
CA ALA A 283 -11.89 -0.17 -6.58
C ALA A 283 -13.03 0.49 -5.77
N VAL A 284 -12.72 1.58 -5.04
CA VAL A 284 -13.73 2.34 -4.29
C VAL A 284 -14.68 3.06 -5.25
N ALA A 285 -14.16 3.73 -6.29
CA ALA A 285 -14.98 4.43 -7.29
C ALA A 285 -15.93 3.48 -8.02
N GLU A 286 -15.47 2.32 -8.47
CA GLU A 286 -16.30 1.26 -9.07
C GLU A 286 -17.43 0.83 -8.12
N THR A 287 -17.10 0.65 -6.84
CA THR A 287 -18.07 0.25 -5.81
C THR A 287 -19.15 1.32 -5.60
N ILE A 288 -18.77 2.57 -5.37
CA ILE A 288 -19.75 3.63 -5.05
C ILE A 288 -20.58 4.01 -6.27
N SER A 289 -20.04 3.96 -7.49
CA SER A 289 -20.78 4.26 -8.70
C SER A 289 -21.96 3.30 -8.93
N LEU A 290 -21.80 2.04 -8.52
CA LEU A 290 -22.82 1.00 -8.66
C LEU A 290 -23.77 0.89 -7.45
N THR A 291 -23.48 1.56 -6.34
CA THR A 291 -24.22 1.37 -5.08
C THR A 291 -24.74 2.66 -4.47
N THR A 292 -23.87 3.56 -4.08
CA THR A 292 -24.19 4.80 -3.38
C THR A 292 -23.24 5.90 -3.87
N PRO A 293 -23.55 6.53 -5.02
CA PRO A 293 -22.71 7.59 -5.58
C PRO A 293 -22.59 8.78 -4.64
N VAL A 294 -21.35 9.14 -4.30
CA VAL A 294 -21.01 10.32 -3.49
C VAL A 294 -19.78 11.00 -4.08
N PRO A 295 -19.56 12.29 -3.82
CA PRO A 295 -18.31 12.97 -4.18
C PRO A 295 -17.10 12.23 -3.63
N MET A 296 -16.07 12.08 -4.48
CA MET A 296 -14.83 11.38 -4.13
C MET A 296 -13.61 12.19 -4.58
N GLU A 297 -12.57 12.22 -3.74
CA GLU A 297 -11.21 12.67 -4.06
C GLU A 297 -10.23 11.51 -3.91
N ARG A 298 -9.08 11.61 -4.60
CA ARG A 298 -8.06 10.55 -4.63
C ARG A 298 -6.70 11.13 -4.29
N ILE A 299 -6.05 10.59 -3.27
CA ILE A 299 -4.63 10.80 -2.99
C ILE A 299 -3.88 9.55 -3.44
N GLY A 300 -3.00 9.74 -4.39
CA GLY A 300 -2.17 8.74 -5.05
C GLY A 300 -1.33 9.44 -6.11
N VAL A 301 -0.43 8.73 -6.75
CA VAL A 301 0.39 9.27 -7.83
C VAL A 301 -0.49 9.64 -9.03
N GLN A 302 -0.35 10.87 -9.52
CA GLN A 302 -1.23 11.46 -10.54
C GLN A 302 -0.58 11.38 -11.92
N ASP A 303 -0.69 10.20 -12.57
CA ASP A 303 -0.27 9.93 -13.95
C ASP A 303 1.16 10.41 -14.29
N ARG A 304 2.09 10.11 -13.40
CA ARG A 304 3.53 10.39 -13.57
C ARG A 304 4.38 9.33 -12.89
N PHE A 305 5.59 9.11 -13.36
CA PHE A 305 6.56 8.30 -12.66
C PHE A 305 7.15 9.05 -11.46
N GLY A 306 7.69 8.29 -10.51
CA GLY A 306 8.44 8.86 -9.39
C GLY A 306 9.85 9.30 -9.79
N GLU A 307 10.64 9.64 -8.80
CA GLU A 307 11.98 10.23 -8.96
C GLU A 307 12.90 9.80 -7.82
N SER A 308 14.22 9.96 -8.03
CA SER A 308 15.19 9.77 -6.96
C SER A 308 15.14 10.92 -5.97
N GLY A 309 15.11 10.61 -4.71
CA GLY A 309 15.08 11.55 -3.59
C GLY A 309 15.00 10.79 -2.27
N THR A 310 14.98 11.49 -1.15
CA THR A 310 14.62 10.83 0.11
C THR A 310 13.14 10.42 0.06
N PRO A 311 12.71 9.38 0.75
CA PRO A 311 11.31 8.95 0.77
C PRO A 311 10.32 10.10 1.05
N ARG A 312 10.66 10.98 2.00
CA ARG A 312 9.83 12.12 2.39
C ARG A 312 9.73 13.17 1.28
N GLU A 313 10.84 13.54 0.65
CA GLU A 313 10.86 14.49 -0.47
C GLU A 313 10.03 13.98 -1.65
N VAL A 314 10.15 12.69 -1.97
CA VAL A 314 9.36 12.07 -3.06
C VAL A 314 7.87 12.06 -2.72
N GLN A 315 7.50 11.72 -1.50
CA GLN A 315 6.10 11.76 -1.06
C GLN A 315 5.53 13.18 -1.08
N GLU A 316 6.27 14.19 -0.60
CA GLU A 316 5.87 15.59 -0.65
C GLU A 316 5.69 16.09 -2.09
N GLY A 317 6.65 15.79 -2.96
CA GLY A 317 6.59 16.19 -4.38
C GLY A 317 5.46 15.50 -5.17
N LEU A 318 5.01 14.33 -4.72
CA LEU A 318 3.90 13.60 -5.33
C LEU A 318 2.55 13.88 -4.64
N GLY A 319 2.53 14.71 -3.59
CA GLY A 319 1.30 15.08 -2.89
C GLY A 319 0.74 13.97 -2.00
N LEU A 320 1.62 13.14 -1.43
CA LEU A 320 1.26 11.97 -0.62
C LEU A 320 1.47 12.22 0.89
N THR A 321 1.03 13.37 1.39
CA THR A 321 1.19 13.77 2.80
C THR A 321 -0.11 14.19 3.43
N ALA A 322 -0.13 14.28 4.76
CA ALA A 322 -1.28 14.71 5.53
C ALA A 322 -1.87 16.06 5.07
N GLU A 323 -1.03 16.99 4.62
CA GLU A 323 -1.46 18.30 4.10
C GLU A 323 -2.30 18.14 2.83
N PHE A 324 -1.82 17.35 1.86
CA PHE A 324 -2.56 17.08 0.63
C PHE A 324 -3.84 16.30 0.87
N ILE A 325 -3.84 15.39 1.85
CA ILE A 325 -5.05 14.68 2.29
C ILE A 325 -6.06 15.67 2.86
N ALA A 326 -5.63 16.62 3.70
CA ALA A 326 -6.50 17.65 4.25
C ALA A 326 -7.10 18.57 3.15
N LEU A 327 -6.32 18.94 2.14
CA LEU A 327 -6.81 19.67 0.98
C LEU A 327 -7.84 18.85 0.16
N ALA A 328 -7.62 17.55 0.01
CA ALA A 328 -8.58 16.68 -0.66
C ALA A 328 -9.89 16.58 0.12
N VAL A 329 -9.81 16.54 1.46
CA VAL A 329 -10.99 16.60 2.34
C VAL A 329 -11.77 17.92 2.14
N ASP A 330 -11.11 19.08 2.13
CA ASP A 330 -11.78 20.36 1.85
C ASP A 330 -12.47 20.33 0.49
N ARG A 331 -11.77 19.89 -0.57
CA ARG A 331 -12.34 19.83 -1.93
C ARG A 331 -13.56 18.92 -2.01
N VAL A 332 -13.52 17.74 -1.41
CA VAL A 332 -14.64 16.80 -1.47
C VAL A 332 -15.83 17.30 -0.66
N LEU A 333 -15.61 17.97 0.48
CA LEU A 333 -16.67 18.57 1.29
C LEU A 333 -17.33 19.74 0.57
N ARG A 334 -16.58 20.60 -0.12
CA ARG A 334 -17.15 21.65 -0.98
C ARG A 334 -18.03 21.06 -2.07
N ARG A 335 -17.59 19.99 -2.74
CA ARG A 335 -18.43 19.30 -3.73
C ARG A 335 -19.68 18.69 -3.11
N LYS A 336 -19.57 18.10 -1.93
CA LYS A 336 -20.70 17.54 -1.17
C LYS A 336 -21.77 18.63 -0.87
N HIS A 337 -21.34 19.86 -0.62
CA HIS A 337 -22.23 20.98 -0.29
C HIS A 337 -22.58 21.89 -1.48
N GLY A 338 -22.23 21.51 -2.71
CA GLY A 338 -22.49 22.30 -3.93
C GLY A 338 -21.71 23.62 -3.98
N GLN A 339 -20.61 23.72 -3.24
CA GLN A 339 -19.78 24.92 -3.19
C GLN A 339 -18.69 24.88 -4.28
N ARG A 340 -18.22 26.08 -4.71
CA ARG A 340 -17.08 26.17 -5.64
C ARG A 340 -15.83 25.57 -4.99
N VAL A 341 -15.18 24.67 -5.72
CA VAL A 341 -13.86 24.13 -5.33
C VAL A 341 -12.79 25.15 -5.75
N PRO A 342 -11.97 25.66 -4.81
CA PRO A 342 -10.87 26.56 -5.17
C PRO A 342 -9.77 25.79 -5.91
N ASP A 343 -8.99 26.50 -6.70
CA ASP A 343 -7.78 25.97 -7.31
C ASP A 343 -6.79 25.50 -6.24
N VAL A 344 -5.88 24.57 -6.63
CA VAL A 344 -4.85 24.08 -5.71
C VAL A 344 -3.98 25.24 -5.25
N PRO A 345 -3.76 25.42 -3.93
CA PRO A 345 -2.97 26.55 -3.42
C PRO A 345 -1.58 26.63 -4.06
N ALA A 346 -1.11 27.84 -4.34
CA ALA A 346 0.14 28.07 -5.06
C ALA A 346 1.37 27.43 -4.39
N HIS A 347 1.43 27.37 -3.04
CA HIS A 347 2.53 26.73 -2.32
C HIS A 347 2.57 25.22 -2.52
N VAL A 348 1.42 24.59 -2.74
CA VAL A 348 1.29 23.16 -3.06
C VAL A 348 1.77 22.87 -4.48
N LEU A 349 1.40 23.75 -5.44
CA LEU A 349 1.92 23.69 -6.80
C LEU A 349 3.43 23.95 -6.82
N ALA A 350 3.92 24.92 -6.02
CA ALA A 350 5.34 25.23 -5.92
C ALA A 350 6.19 24.05 -5.42
N ALA A 351 5.68 23.23 -4.51
CA ALA A 351 6.39 22.01 -4.06
C ALA A 351 6.53 21.01 -5.21
N GLN A 352 5.48 20.81 -6.01
CA GLN A 352 5.50 19.97 -7.20
C GLN A 352 6.43 20.53 -8.28
N GLU A 353 6.38 21.86 -8.53
CA GLU A 353 7.27 22.51 -9.49
C GLU A 353 8.74 22.46 -9.08
N LYS A 354 9.04 22.59 -7.78
CA LYS A 354 10.41 22.48 -7.25
C LYS A 354 11.02 21.12 -7.58
N LEU A 355 10.25 20.06 -7.41
CA LEU A 355 10.69 18.70 -7.71
C LEU A 355 10.96 18.52 -9.21
N VAL A 356 10.06 19.00 -10.09
CA VAL A 356 10.24 19.00 -11.55
C VAL A 356 11.49 19.79 -11.97
N LYS A 357 11.73 20.95 -11.35
CA LYS A 357 12.94 21.77 -11.65
C LYS A 357 14.22 21.06 -11.22
N MET A 358 14.21 20.37 -10.07
CA MET A 358 15.37 19.56 -9.61
C MET A 358 15.68 18.42 -10.59
N GLN A 359 14.67 17.69 -11.09
CA GLN A 359 14.85 16.65 -12.10
C GLN A 359 15.47 17.19 -13.39
N LYS A 360 14.93 18.28 -13.89
CA LYS A 360 15.45 18.91 -15.11
C LYS A 360 16.91 19.33 -14.93
N ALA A 361 17.28 19.89 -13.79
CA ALA A 361 18.66 20.27 -13.50
C ALA A 361 19.61 19.07 -13.43
N VAL A 362 19.17 17.95 -12.83
CA VAL A 362 19.94 16.71 -12.76
C VAL A 362 20.11 16.10 -14.16
N MET A 363 19.04 16.08 -14.97
CA MET A 363 19.07 15.59 -16.34
C MET A 363 19.98 16.44 -17.24
N ASP A 364 19.87 17.79 -17.15
CA ASP A 364 20.74 18.71 -17.90
C ASP A 364 22.21 18.56 -17.49
N ALA A 365 22.49 18.34 -16.21
CA ALA A 365 23.86 18.09 -15.72
C ALA A 365 24.42 16.75 -16.23
N ALA A 366 23.57 15.72 -16.27
CA ALA A 366 23.94 14.41 -16.83
C ALA A 366 24.20 14.50 -18.34
N LEU A 367 23.32 15.18 -19.09
CA LEU A 367 23.47 15.38 -20.53
C LEU A 367 24.73 16.20 -20.91
N LYS A 368 25.14 17.14 -20.06
CA LYS A 368 26.40 17.88 -20.24
C LYS A 368 27.64 16.97 -20.16
N LYS A 369 27.59 15.90 -19.39
CA LYS A 369 28.67 14.93 -19.20
C LYS A 369 28.76 13.89 -20.33
N VAL A 370 27.73 13.78 -21.19
CA VAL A 370 27.72 12.86 -22.33
C VAL A 370 28.76 13.32 -23.36
N PRO A 371 29.72 12.48 -23.78
CA PRO A 371 30.71 12.84 -24.79
C PRO A 371 30.04 13.30 -26.09
N ARG A 372 30.59 14.33 -26.75
CA ARG A 372 30.03 14.89 -28.00
C ARG A 372 29.79 13.83 -29.12
N LYS A 373 30.58 12.75 -29.09
CA LYS A 373 30.42 11.62 -30.04
C LYS A 373 29.15 10.77 -29.83
N TRP A 374 28.42 11.00 -28.74
CA TRP A 374 27.18 10.30 -28.42
C TRP A 374 25.95 11.25 -28.38
N LYS A 375 26.16 12.53 -28.68
CA LYS A 375 25.11 13.53 -28.94
C LYS A 375 24.82 13.63 -30.43
#